data_79ac0232973dd451d6e6b71840816fdf
#
_entry.id   79ac0232973dd451d6e6b71840816fdf
#
_cell.length_a   1.000
_cell.length_b   1.000
_cell.length_c   1.000
_cell.angle_alpha   90.00
_cell.angle_beta   90.00
_cell.angle_gamma   90.00
#
_symmetry.space_group_name_H-M   'P 1'
#
loop_
_entity.id
_entity.type
_entity.pdbx_description
1 polymer ?
#
loop_
_entity_poly.entity_id
_entity_poly.type
_entity_poly.pdbx_seq_one_letter_code
_entity_poly.pdbx_strand_id
1 'polypeptide(L)'
;KTSSRPIETLTRSAKMVAAGDFSSKPPAYSNDEIGVLTQTFNDMSQALSDTLDAVENERNKLSAVFQHMTDGIVALDRTGSVLHINAAARRLLDLPADEAVQPDYETMSAPLELPLETVLALENGQSLERVCKYHDRDLRFFFTPFGSGEHEGGIMIVIYDITEQERLNTARREFVADISHELRT
;
A
#
# COMPACT_ATOMS: atom_id res chain seq x y z
N LYS A 1 39.31 -28.42 -27.60
CA LYS A 1 37.95 -28.21 -28.17
C LYS A 1 36.79 -28.61 -27.24
N THR A 2 37.04 -29.05 -26.02
CA THR A 2 36.02 -29.56 -25.06
C THR A 2 35.44 -28.50 -24.13
N SER A 3 36.10 -27.34 -23.98
CA SER A 3 35.67 -26.29 -23.02
C SER A 3 34.60 -25.34 -23.53
N SER A 4 34.30 -25.31 -24.82
CA SER A 4 33.35 -24.32 -25.36
C SER A 4 31.87 -24.63 -25.04
N ARG A 5 31.47 -25.89 -25.00
CA ARG A 5 30.10 -26.31 -24.75
C ARG A 5 29.59 -25.96 -23.33
N PRO A 6 30.34 -26.23 -22.24
CA PRO A 6 29.92 -25.84 -20.89
C PRO A 6 29.75 -24.34 -20.74
N ILE A 7 30.65 -23.55 -21.33
CA ILE A 7 30.61 -22.08 -21.28
C ILE A 7 29.38 -21.54 -22.04
N GLU A 8 29.11 -22.10 -23.22
CA GLU A 8 27.92 -21.74 -24.00
C GLU A 8 26.62 -22.07 -23.27
N THR A 9 26.57 -23.21 -22.54
CA THR A 9 25.42 -23.60 -21.72
C THR A 9 25.23 -22.65 -20.55
N LEU A 10 26.32 -22.31 -19.82
CA LEU A 10 26.28 -21.32 -18.75
C LEU A 10 25.83 -19.95 -19.25
N THR A 11 26.37 -19.50 -20.38
CA THR A 11 25.98 -18.22 -20.99
C THR A 11 24.51 -18.19 -21.33
N ARG A 12 23.97 -19.26 -21.89
CA ARG A 12 22.54 -19.38 -22.20
C ARG A 12 21.68 -19.35 -20.94
N SER A 13 22.07 -20.14 -19.91
CA SER A 13 21.36 -20.15 -18.63
C SER A 13 21.42 -18.79 -17.93
N ALA A 14 22.55 -18.08 -18.00
CA ALA A 14 22.65 -16.72 -17.47
C ALA A 14 21.72 -15.73 -18.16
N LYS A 15 21.54 -15.84 -19.49
CA LYS A 15 20.57 -15.04 -20.23
C LYS A 15 19.12 -15.37 -19.85
N MET A 16 18.81 -16.64 -19.57
CA MET A 16 17.49 -17.05 -19.09
C MET A 16 17.21 -16.48 -17.70
N VAL A 17 18.15 -16.59 -16.77
CA VAL A 17 18.05 -15.98 -15.43
C VAL A 17 17.89 -14.47 -15.51
N ALA A 18 18.64 -13.78 -16.38
CA ALA A 18 18.50 -12.35 -16.61
C ALA A 18 17.11 -11.96 -17.17
N ALA A 19 16.44 -12.89 -17.87
CA ALA A 19 15.07 -12.72 -18.34
C ALA A 19 14.00 -13.17 -17.32
N GLY A 20 14.41 -13.57 -16.10
CA GLY A 20 13.50 -14.01 -15.03
C GLY A 20 13.17 -15.51 -15.05
N ASP A 21 13.81 -16.30 -15.91
CA ASP A 21 13.62 -17.75 -15.96
C ASP A 21 14.72 -18.48 -15.20
N PHE A 22 14.39 -18.97 -14.01
CA PHE A 22 15.27 -19.71 -13.12
C PHE A 22 15.16 -21.24 -13.26
N SER A 23 14.41 -21.72 -14.23
CA SER A 23 14.18 -23.17 -14.43
C SER A 23 15.43 -23.93 -14.89
N SER A 24 16.36 -23.23 -15.55
CA SER A 24 17.57 -23.83 -16.10
C SER A 24 18.67 -23.98 -15.04
N LYS A 25 18.98 -25.24 -14.72
CA LYS A 25 20.12 -25.60 -13.84
C LYS A 25 21.15 -26.36 -14.67
N PRO A 26 22.17 -25.69 -15.23
CA PRO A 26 23.21 -26.38 -15.97
C PRO A 26 23.93 -27.39 -15.06
N PRO A 27 24.16 -28.62 -15.52
CA PRO A 27 24.82 -29.65 -14.74
C PRO A 27 26.32 -29.40 -14.63
N ALA A 28 26.86 -29.59 -13.44
CA ALA A 28 28.30 -29.53 -13.18
C ALA A 28 28.94 -30.90 -13.50
N TYR A 29 29.41 -31.06 -14.73
CA TYR A 29 29.96 -32.34 -15.21
C TYR A 29 31.42 -32.55 -14.92
N SER A 30 32.17 -31.54 -14.47
CA SER A 30 33.61 -31.65 -14.23
C SER A 30 34.00 -31.18 -12.85
N ASN A 31 35.10 -31.69 -12.35
CA ASN A 31 35.70 -31.27 -11.08
C ASN A 31 36.79 -30.21 -11.29
N ASP A 32 36.77 -29.53 -12.41
CA ASP A 32 37.68 -28.42 -12.75
C ASP A 32 37.04 -27.06 -12.42
N GLU A 33 37.69 -25.98 -12.82
CA GLU A 33 37.26 -24.61 -12.59
C GLU A 33 35.86 -24.34 -13.21
N ILE A 34 35.52 -25.01 -14.31
CA ILE A 34 34.22 -24.91 -14.97
C ILE A 34 33.13 -25.57 -14.13
N GLY A 35 33.43 -26.69 -13.48
CA GLY A 35 32.52 -27.34 -12.54
C GLY A 35 32.21 -26.48 -11.34
N VAL A 36 33.23 -25.86 -10.74
CA VAL A 36 33.08 -24.91 -9.65
C VAL A 36 32.28 -23.70 -10.06
N LEU A 37 32.57 -23.13 -11.24
CA LEU A 37 31.81 -22.00 -11.78
C LEU A 37 30.32 -22.35 -12.00
N THR A 38 30.04 -23.54 -12.54
CA THR A 38 28.69 -24.03 -12.75
C THR A 38 27.91 -24.18 -11.46
N GLN A 39 28.56 -24.73 -10.42
CA GLN A 39 27.95 -24.87 -9.10
C GLN A 39 27.67 -23.51 -8.48
N THR A 40 28.64 -22.61 -8.49
CA THR A 40 28.46 -21.24 -7.98
C THR A 40 27.35 -20.49 -8.70
N PHE A 41 27.25 -20.66 -10.02
CA PHE A 41 26.15 -20.08 -10.79
C PHE A 41 24.79 -20.63 -10.36
N ASN A 42 24.68 -21.95 -10.17
CA ASN A 42 23.44 -22.59 -9.71
C ASN A 42 23.03 -22.10 -8.31
N ASP A 43 24.00 -21.99 -7.39
CA ASP A 43 23.77 -21.51 -6.03
C ASP A 43 23.32 -20.04 -6.04
N MET A 44 23.95 -19.20 -6.85
CA MET A 44 23.56 -17.81 -7.05
C MET A 44 22.15 -17.70 -7.68
N SER A 45 21.87 -18.48 -8.70
CA SER A 45 20.56 -18.50 -9.35
C SER A 45 19.46 -18.93 -8.39
N GLN A 46 19.72 -19.94 -7.57
CA GLN A 46 18.78 -20.38 -6.55
C GLN A 46 18.56 -19.30 -5.49
N ALA A 47 19.62 -18.69 -4.95
CA ALA A 47 19.50 -17.62 -3.96
C ALA A 47 18.73 -16.41 -4.49
N LEU A 48 18.91 -16.08 -5.77
CA LEU A 48 18.17 -14.99 -6.41
C LEU A 48 16.69 -15.34 -6.57
N SER A 49 16.37 -16.57 -7.00
CA SER A 49 14.99 -17.06 -7.10
C SER A 49 14.30 -17.02 -5.74
N ASP A 50 14.95 -17.55 -4.68
CA ASP A 50 14.40 -17.57 -3.33
C ASP A 50 14.15 -16.14 -2.80
N THR A 51 15.05 -15.21 -3.13
CA THR A 51 14.90 -13.79 -2.74
C THR A 51 13.70 -13.14 -3.43
N LEU A 52 13.53 -13.38 -4.74
CA LEU A 52 12.39 -12.86 -5.49
C LEU A 52 11.08 -13.43 -4.98
N ASP A 53 11.02 -14.74 -4.70
CA ASP A 53 9.85 -15.39 -4.13
C ASP A 53 9.51 -14.81 -2.74
N ALA A 54 10.51 -14.54 -1.92
CA ALA A 54 10.33 -13.91 -0.61
C ALA A 54 9.77 -12.48 -0.73
N VAL A 55 10.29 -11.67 -1.67
CA VAL A 55 9.79 -10.32 -1.95
C VAL A 55 8.36 -10.36 -2.46
N GLU A 56 8.03 -11.26 -3.37
CA GLU A 56 6.68 -11.41 -3.90
C GLU A 56 5.70 -11.86 -2.80
N ASN A 57 6.09 -12.81 -1.97
CA ASN A 57 5.27 -13.25 -0.82
C ASN A 57 5.03 -12.10 0.17
N GLU A 58 6.05 -11.29 0.47
CA GLU A 58 5.90 -10.15 1.38
C GLU A 58 4.97 -9.08 0.77
N ARG A 59 5.14 -8.78 -0.52
CA ARG A 59 4.24 -7.89 -1.25
C ARG A 59 2.79 -8.37 -1.21
N ASN A 60 2.57 -9.68 -1.42
CA ASN A 60 1.23 -10.28 -1.40
C ASN A 60 0.60 -10.21 0.00
N LYS A 61 1.38 -10.42 1.07
CA LYS A 61 0.92 -10.24 2.45
C LYS A 61 0.50 -8.80 2.72
N LEU A 62 1.35 -7.83 2.35
CA LEU A 62 1.03 -6.40 2.51
C LEU A 62 -0.21 -6.01 1.73
N SER A 63 -0.35 -6.50 0.50
CA SER A 63 -1.54 -6.28 -0.32
C SER A 63 -2.80 -6.87 0.32
N ALA A 64 -2.73 -8.08 0.88
CA ALA A 64 -3.85 -8.69 1.58
C ALA A 64 -4.25 -7.90 2.83
N VAL A 65 -3.28 -7.47 3.65
CA VAL A 65 -3.55 -6.61 4.81
C VAL A 65 -4.24 -5.32 4.37
N PHE A 66 -3.69 -4.65 3.35
CA PHE A 66 -4.23 -3.40 2.82
C PHE A 66 -5.68 -3.54 2.34
N GLN A 67 -6.01 -4.63 1.64
CA GLN A 67 -7.36 -4.86 1.10
C GLN A 67 -8.38 -5.29 2.17
N HIS A 68 -7.93 -5.95 3.23
CA HIS A 68 -8.81 -6.45 4.29
C HIS A 68 -8.89 -5.55 5.53
N MET A 69 -8.24 -4.39 5.52
CA MET A 69 -8.41 -3.40 6.58
C MET A 69 -9.85 -2.89 6.64
N THR A 70 -10.33 -2.61 7.83
CA THR A 70 -11.63 -1.98 8.08
C THR A 70 -11.59 -0.49 7.82
N ASP A 71 -10.44 0.13 8.05
CA ASP A 71 -10.21 1.54 7.83
C ASP A 71 -9.92 1.83 6.37
N GLY A 72 -10.45 2.94 5.88
CA GLY A 72 -10.18 3.39 4.52
C GLY A 72 -8.77 3.93 4.39
N ILE A 73 -8.06 3.52 3.34
CA ILE A 73 -6.74 4.06 3.00
C ILE A 73 -6.73 4.49 1.55
N VAL A 74 -6.27 5.72 1.33
CA VAL A 74 -6.03 6.29 0.01
C VAL A 74 -4.63 6.89 -0.01
N ALA A 75 -3.86 6.59 -1.04
CA ALA A 75 -2.59 7.23 -1.31
C ALA A 75 -2.69 8.05 -2.59
N LEU A 76 -2.28 9.31 -2.51
CA LEU A 76 -2.27 10.26 -3.61
C LEU A 76 -0.85 10.66 -3.95
N ASP A 77 -0.59 10.92 -5.21
CA ASP A 77 0.63 11.63 -5.61
C ASP A 77 0.52 13.15 -5.36
N ARG A 78 1.57 13.88 -5.69
CA ARG A 78 1.61 15.36 -5.55
C ARG A 78 0.68 16.10 -6.50
N THR A 79 0.13 15.46 -7.50
CA THR A 79 -0.87 16.03 -8.40
C THR A 79 -2.30 15.83 -7.92
N GLY A 80 -2.49 15.04 -6.85
CA GLY A 80 -3.79 14.65 -6.34
C GLY A 80 -4.38 13.42 -7.03
N SER A 81 -3.58 12.75 -7.87
CA SER A 81 -4.00 11.50 -8.52
C SER A 81 -3.90 10.33 -7.55
N VAL A 82 -4.88 9.44 -7.58
CA VAL A 82 -4.90 8.27 -6.70
C VAL A 82 -3.87 7.26 -7.15
N LEU A 83 -2.91 6.94 -6.28
CA LEU A 83 -1.95 5.85 -6.46
C LEU A 83 -2.51 4.52 -5.97
N HIS A 84 -3.14 4.54 -4.80
CA HIS A 84 -3.74 3.36 -4.18
C HIS A 84 -5.00 3.74 -3.40
N ILE A 85 -5.99 2.86 -3.44
CA ILE A 85 -7.21 2.94 -2.65
C ILE A 85 -7.64 1.53 -2.26
N ASN A 86 -7.92 1.30 -0.97
CA ASN A 86 -8.36 0.00 -0.52
C ASN A 86 -9.90 -0.15 -0.59
N ALA A 87 -10.37 -1.39 -0.45
CA ALA A 87 -11.79 -1.70 -0.51
C ALA A 87 -12.62 -0.98 0.57
N ALA A 88 -12.03 -0.76 1.77
CA ALA A 88 -12.71 -0.04 2.84
C ALA A 88 -12.93 1.43 2.49
N ALA A 89 -11.93 2.11 1.90
CA ALA A 89 -12.10 3.50 1.46
C ALA A 89 -13.20 3.62 0.40
N ARG A 90 -13.26 2.69 -0.56
CA ARG A 90 -14.33 2.68 -1.56
C ARG A 90 -15.71 2.55 -0.92
N ARG A 91 -15.87 1.65 0.07
CA ARG A 91 -17.13 1.48 0.79
C ARG A 91 -17.51 2.70 1.63
N LEU A 92 -16.54 3.29 2.35
CA LEU A 92 -16.79 4.45 3.21
C LEU A 92 -17.16 5.70 2.42
N LEU A 93 -16.61 5.84 1.22
CA LEU A 93 -16.86 6.97 0.31
C LEU A 93 -17.95 6.67 -0.74
N ASP A 94 -18.66 5.56 -0.63
CA ASP A 94 -19.70 5.12 -1.57
C ASP A 94 -19.23 5.14 -3.04
N LEU A 95 -17.98 4.80 -3.27
CA LEU A 95 -17.37 4.73 -4.60
C LEU A 95 -17.66 3.37 -5.27
N PRO A 96 -17.70 3.32 -6.60
CA PRO A 96 -17.84 2.08 -7.33
C PRO A 96 -16.78 1.05 -6.92
N ALA A 97 -17.16 -0.22 -6.82
CA ALA A 97 -16.23 -1.31 -6.52
C ALA A 97 -15.25 -1.60 -7.67
N ASP A 98 -15.55 -1.08 -8.86
CA ASP A 98 -14.68 -1.24 -10.03
C ASP A 98 -13.37 -0.48 -9.84
N GLU A 99 -12.27 -1.21 -9.81
CA GLU A 99 -10.91 -0.66 -9.65
C GLU A 99 -10.48 0.18 -10.88
N ALA A 100 -11.12 0.02 -12.02
CA ALA A 100 -10.85 0.83 -13.21
C ALA A 100 -11.30 2.29 -13.04
N VAL A 101 -12.26 2.55 -12.15
CA VAL A 101 -12.73 3.89 -11.82
C VAL A 101 -11.92 4.43 -10.64
N GLN A 102 -10.94 5.28 -10.94
CA GLN A 102 -10.20 5.98 -9.91
C GLN A 102 -10.85 7.35 -9.64
N PRO A 103 -11.25 7.63 -8.39
CA PRO A 103 -11.74 8.95 -8.02
C PRO A 103 -10.58 9.95 -8.03
N ASP A 104 -10.89 11.21 -8.26
CA ASP A 104 -9.95 12.31 -8.03
C ASP A 104 -10.05 12.82 -6.58
N TYR A 105 -9.07 13.62 -6.18
CA TYR A 105 -9.06 14.21 -4.85
C TYR A 105 -10.30 15.08 -4.60
N GLU A 106 -10.73 15.86 -5.56
CA GLU A 106 -11.85 16.78 -5.42
C GLU A 106 -13.15 16.04 -5.12
N THR A 107 -13.40 14.92 -5.81
CA THR A 107 -14.57 14.07 -5.55
C THR A 107 -14.54 13.50 -4.14
N MET A 108 -13.38 13.04 -3.67
CA MET A 108 -13.24 12.44 -2.34
C MET A 108 -13.29 13.47 -1.20
N SER A 109 -12.76 14.66 -1.44
CA SER A 109 -12.65 15.73 -0.42
C SER A 109 -13.79 16.72 -0.43
N ALA A 110 -14.74 16.62 -1.38
CA ALA A 110 -15.87 17.52 -1.49
C ALA A 110 -16.60 17.77 -0.16
N PRO A 111 -16.87 16.76 0.70
CA PRO A 111 -17.51 16.96 1.99
C PRO A 111 -16.65 17.65 3.03
N LEU A 112 -15.34 17.71 2.81
CA LEU A 112 -14.36 18.26 3.76
C LEU A 112 -14.09 19.74 3.51
N GLU A 113 -14.46 20.26 2.34
CA GLU A 113 -14.14 21.62 1.89
C GLU A 113 -12.64 21.95 2.05
N LEU A 114 -11.79 20.96 1.79
CA LEU A 114 -10.34 21.02 2.01
C LEU A 114 -9.61 21.05 0.68
N PRO A 115 -8.98 22.18 0.29
CA PRO A 115 -8.23 22.28 -0.94
C PRO A 115 -6.99 21.35 -0.93
N LEU A 116 -6.68 20.74 -2.08
CA LEU A 116 -5.52 19.87 -2.24
C LEU A 116 -4.21 20.57 -1.83
N GLU A 117 -4.07 21.85 -2.17
CA GLU A 117 -2.90 22.68 -1.84
C GLU A 117 -2.62 22.73 -0.33
N THR A 118 -3.67 22.77 0.50
CA THR A 118 -3.54 22.77 1.96
C THR A 118 -2.95 21.46 2.45
N VAL A 119 -3.34 20.35 1.85
CA VAL A 119 -2.87 19.02 2.22
C VAL A 119 -1.44 18.78 1.72
N LEU A 120 -1.13 19.24 0.51
CA LEU A 120 0.21 19.14 -0.07
C LEU A 120 1.25 20.06 0.61
N ALA A 121 0.79 21.08 1.33
CA ALA A 121 1.66 21.98 2.11
C ALA A 121 2.11 21.36 3.46
N LEU A 122 1.59 20.18 3.83
CA LEU A 122 2.03 19.48 5.04
C LEU A 122 3.49 19.04 4.92
N GLU A 123 4.26 19.32 5.95
CA GLU A 123 5.65 18.87 6.06
C GLU A 123 5.72 17.45 6.62
N ASN A 124 6.82 16.76 6.37
CA ASN A 124 7.05 15.42 6.92
C ASN A 124 6.95 15.44 8.46
N GLY A 125 6.14 14.53 9.00
CA GLY A 125 5.87 14.46 10.44
C GLY A 125 4.69 15.30 10.91
N GLN A 126 4.10 16.11 10.05
CA GLN A 126 2.82 16.77 10.32
C GLN A 126 1.65 15.88 9.89
N SER A 127 0.52 16.07 10.53
CA SER A 127 -0.74 15.45 10.13
C SER A 127 -1.88 16.45 10.26
N LEU A 128 -2.85 16.33 9.37
CA LEU A 128 -4.07 17.13 9.41
C LEU A 128 -5.24 16.19 9.65
N GLU A 129 -6.05 16.51 10.64
CA GLU A 129 -7.29 15.78 10.97
C GLU A 129 -8.50 16.60 10.55
N ARG A 130 -9.49 15.91 9.95
CA ARG A 130 -10.81 16.46 9.66
C ARG A 130 -11.89 15.45 9.98
N VAL A 131 -12.99 15.92 10.53
CA VAL A 131 -14.19 15.13 10.78
C VAL A 131 -15.31 15.74 9.96
N CYS A 132 -16.05 14.92 9.24
CA CYS A 132 -17.23 15.37 8.52
C CYS A 132 -18.34 14.32 8.58
N LYS A 133 -19.56 14.80 8.36
CA LYS A 133 -20.69 13.92 8.12
C LYS A 133 -20.78 13.61 6.62
N TYR A 134 -20.63 12.34 6.29
CA TYR A 134 -20.71 11.85 4.92
C TYR A 134 -21.92 10.93 4.77
N HIS A 135 -22.96 11.42 4.12
CA HIS A 135 -24.29 10.78 4.06
C HIS A 135 -24.81 10.48 5.49
N ASP A 136 -24.94 9.21 5.85
CA ASP A 136 -25.41 8.73 7.16
C ASP A 136 -24.29 8.33 8.12
N ARG A 137 -23.01 8.57 7.75
CA ARG A 137 -21.81 8.22 8.52
C ARG A 137 -21.09 9.45 9.03
N ASP A 138 -20.49 9.32 10.19
CA ASP A 138 -19.52 10.27 10.72
C ASP A 138 -18.12 9.72 10.40
N LEU A 139 -17.38 10.41 9.52
CA LEU A 139 -16.08 9.99 9.07
C LEU A 139 -14.99 10.92 9.59
N ARG A 140 -13.87 10.33 10.00
CA ARG A 140 -12.65 11.03 10.41
C ARG A 140 -11.54 10.74 9.41
N PHE A 141 -10.95 11.80 8.90
CA PHE A 141 -9.88 11.77 7.92
C PHE A 141 -8.58 12.23 8.54
N PHE A 142 -7.52 11.44 8.35
CA PHE A 142 -6.15 11.83 8.67
C PHE A 142 -5.34 11.94 7.38
N PHE A 143 -4.73 13.08 7.19
CA PHE A 143 -3.85 13.36 6.06
C PHE A 143 -2.42 13.39 6.57
N THR A 144 -1.55 12.57 5.99
CA THR A 144 -0.14 12.49 6.36
C THR A 144 0.71 12.44 5.11
N PRO A 145 1.73 13.29 4.96
CA PRO A 145 2.65 13.20 3.83
C PRO A 145 3.50 11.93 3.95
N PHE A 146 3.86 11.36 2.79
CA PHE A 146 4.80 10.25 2.70
C PHE A 146 5.83 10.50 1.61
N GLY A 147 6.98 9.81 1.69
CA GLY A 147 8.09 9.93 0.76
C GLY A 147 9.19 10.85 1.26
N SER A 148 10.38 10.71 0.68
CA SER A 148 11.61 11.38 1.12
C SER A 148 12.34 12.08 -0.04
N GLY A 149 11.65 12.87 -0.85
CA GLY A 149 12.26 13.61 -1.94
C GLY A 149 11.30 14.52 -2.69
N GLU A 150 11.84 15.44 -3.48
CA GLU A 150 11.02 16.37 -4.26
C GLU A 150 10.17 15.68 -5.34
N HIS A 151 10.54 14.47 -5.74
CA HIS A 151 9.92 13.75 -6.87
C HIS A 151 9.23 12.45 -6.45
N GLU A 152 9.49 11.94 -5.23
CA GLU A 152 8.90 10.73 -4.70
C GLU A 152 8.16 11.05 -3.41
N GLY A 153 6.88 11.23 -3.48
CA GLY A 153 6.06 11.46 -2.31
C GLY A 153 4.64 11.83 -2.68
N GLY A 154 3.82 11.88 -1.66
CA GLY A 154 2.41 12.19 -1.80
C GLY A 154 1.75 12.32 -0.45
N ILE A 155 0.45 12.13 -0.43
CA ILE A 155 -0.37 12.19 0.77
C ILE A 155 -1.05 10.84 0.97
N MET A 156 -0.93 10.32 2.17
CA MET A 156 -1.73 9.21 2.65
C MET A 156 -2.93 9.75 3.41
N ILE A 157 -4.10 9.26 3.08
CA ILE A 157 -5.36 9.58 3.75
C ILE A 157 -5.84 8.31 4.44
N VAL A 158 -6.04 8.37 5.74
CA VAL A 158 -6.67 7.29 6.51
C VAL A 158 -8.06 7.76 6.92
N ILE A 159 -9.07 6.92 6.69
CA ILE A 159 -10.48 7.23 6.90
C ILE A 159 -11.05 6.25 7.91
N TYR A 160 -11.52 6.78 9.03
CA TYR A 160 -12.19 6.02 10.08
C TYR A 160 -13.68 6.28 10.09
N ASP A 161 -14.48 5.22 10.18
CA ASP A 161 -15.89 5.33 10.51
C ASP A 161 -16.05 5.48 12.03
N ILE A 162 -16.44 6.65 12.46
CA ILE A 162 -16.64 6.98 13.89
C ILE A 162 -18.12 7.10 14.24
N THR A 163 -19.03 6.65 13.37
CA THR A 163 -20.49 6.82 13.52
C THR A 163 -20.97 6.24 14.85
N GLU A 164 -20.58 5.02 15.19
CA GLU A 164 -20.98 4.40 16.45
C GLU A 164 -20.39 5.11 17.66
N GLN A 165 -19.14 5.55 17.58
CA GLN A 165 -18.48 6.30 18.62
C GLN A 165 -19.19 7.64 18.88
N GLU A 166 -19.58 8.36 17.84
CA GLU A 166 -20.30 9.63 17.96
C GLU A 166 -21.73 9.43 18.50
N ARG A 167 -22.41 8.36 18.10
CA ARG A 167 -23.72 7.99 18.66
C ARG A 167 -23.65 7.73 20.15
N LEU A 168 -22.66 6.97 20.60
CA LEU A 168 -22.45 6.69 22.03
C LEU A 168 -22.08 7.97 22.81
N ASN A 169 -21.25 8.83 22.24
CA ASN A 169 -20.89 10.11 22.85
C ASN A 169 -22.12 11.02 22.99
N THR A 170 -22.97 11.09 21.99
CA THR A 170 -24.20 11.88 22.02
C THR A 170 -25.17 11.36 23.07
N ALA A 171 -25.44 10.05 23.08
CA ALA A 171 -26.28 9.41 24.08
C ALA A 171 -25.79 9.66 25.51
N ARG A 172 -24.46 9.59 25.73
CA ARG A 172 -23.86 9.90 27.02
C ARG A 172 -24.05 11.35 27.44
N ARG A 173 -23.91 12.30 26.50
CA ARG A 173 -24.13 13.74 26.76
C ARG A 173 -25.58 14.03 27.11
N GLU A 174 -26.52 13.46 26.39
CA GLU A 174 -27.96 13.59 26.63
C GLU A 174 -28.32 13.04 28.01
N PHE A 175 -27.84 11.82 28.34
CA PHE A 175 -28.07 11.22 29.66
C PHE A 175 -27.56 12.10 30.80
N VAL A 176 -26.34 12.68 30.70
CA VAL A 176 -25.80 13.59 31.70
C VAL A 176 -26.62 14.89 31.81
N ALA A 177 -27.10 15.41 30.68
CA ALA A 177 -27.95 16.61 30.65
C ALA A 177 -29.30 16.36 31.31
N ASP A 178 -29.95 15.23 31.04
CA ASP A 178 -31.23 14.84 31.64
C ASP A 178 -31.12 14.69 33.17
N ILE A 179 -30.11 13.97 33.66
CA ILE A 179 -29.84 13.84 35.10
C ILE A 179 -29.59 15.21 35.71
N SER A 180 -28.82 16.08 35.08
CA SER A 180 -28.53 17.42 35.61
C SER A 180 -29.78 18.28 35.67
N HIS A 181 -30.72 18.11 34.74
CA HIS A 181 -31.99 18.81 34.73
C HIS A 181 -32.93 18.30 35.83
N GLU A 182 -33.03 16.97 36.01
CA GLU A 182 -33.83 16.38 37.10
C GLU A 182 -33.32 16.74 38.51
N LEU A 183 -32.01 16.81 38.68
CA LEU A 183 -31.41 17.19 39.98
C LEU A 183 -31.56 18.68 40.31
N ARG A 184 -31.89 19.55 39.37
CA ARG A 184 -32.16 20.98 39.57
C ARG A 184 -33.62 21.29 39.86
N THR A 185 -34.50 20.35 39.62
CA THR A 185 -35.91 20.43 39.99
C THR A 185 -36.14 19.76 41.34
#